data_0cf9a4fb7424372e2a3341d7a3f1ca80
#
_entry.id   0cf9a4fb7424372e2a3341d7a3f1ca80
#
_cell.length_a   1.000
_cell.length_b   1.000
_cell.length_c   1.000
_cell.angle_alpha   90.00
_cell.angle_beta   90.00
_cell.angle_gamma   90.00
#
_symmetry.space_group_name_H-M   'P 1'
#
loop_
_entity.id
_entity.type
_entity.pdbx_description
1 polymer ?
#
loop_
_entity_poly.entity_id
_entity_poly.type
_entity_poly.pdbx_seq_one_letter_code
_entity_poly.pdbx_strand_id
1 'polypeptide(L)'
;LSLLFKISVLLLAGTIGGKVAGRFKLPNVSGYLVAGLLLGPSFIKYVNAGDIDSFSVISELALAIIAFTIGSEFVIKDMLKLGKSIMIITLAEVVGAVVLVFCIMYFLFNQSFAFSIVIASMSASTAPAATLLVMRQYRAHGPLTKTIIPVVALDDVFGIIAFGIAIALAKISLGNQDLSRFQMFAGPFLEILGSLILGFVLGVLLYFIVKRSKGRDELQSXSLAAVGIATGLSNFLALSPLLTCIAMGMTLVNLFNKAKRTFDAVNDFASPVYVXFFTLAGASLDLRVFATVGLMGIGYIFARAGGKALGAWLGAKYVKAAETVRKNLGLALLPQGGVSIGLVVLVRQQLPEYSAAISSIIMFSVLIYELLGPVSAKVAIQRAGEINGKDKKKEDIKVSVEGEVAN
;
A
#
# COMPACT_ATOMS: atom_id res chain seq x y z
N LEU A 1 -21.97 -23.75 -6.49
CA LEU A 1 -20.94 -23.52 -7.51
C LEU A 1 -19.57 -23.70 -6.90
N SER A 2 -18.65 -24.31 -7.67
CA SER A 2 -17.28 -24.57 -7.19
C SER A 2 -16.51 -23.26 -6.98
N LEU A 3 -15.54 -23.31 -6.08
CA LEU A 3 -14.65 -22.18 -5.77
C LEU A 3 -13.94 -21.70 -7.03
N LEU A 4 -13.47 -22.65 -7.86
CA LEU A 4 -12.79 -22.35 -9.12
C LEU A 4 -13.70 -21.55 -10.07
N PHE A 5 -14.97 -21.95 -10.18
CA PHE A 5 -15.94 -21.23 -11.02
C PHE A 5 -16.12 -19.79 -10.54
N LYS A 6 -16.24 -19.58 -9.22
CA LYS A 6 -16.40 -18.23 -8.63
C LYS A 6 -15.17 -17.37 -8.89
N ILE A 7 -13.96 -17.93 -8.73
CA ILE A 7 -12.70 -17.22 -9.02
C ILE A 7 -12.67 -16.80 -10.50
N SER A 8 -13.07 -17.72 -11.40
CA SER A 8 -13.08 -17.44 -12.84
C SER A 8 -14.03 -16.32 -13.21
N VAL A 9 -15.22 -16.31 -12.60
CA VAL A 9 -16.22 -15.24 -12.82
C VAL A 9 -15.69 -13.90 -12.30
N LEU A 10 -15.06 -13.88 -11.11
CA LEU A 10 -14.46 -12.67 -10.54
C LEU A 10 -13.34 -12.13 -11.45
N LEU A 11 -12.48 -13.03 -11.93
CA LEU A 11 -11.37 -12.64 -12.81
C LEU A 11 -11.90 -12.05 -14.12
N LEU A 12 -12.89 -12.70 -14.71
CA LEU A 12 -13.53 -12.23 -15.95
C LEU A 12 -14.21 -10.87 -15.75
N ALA A 13 -15.02 -10.75 -14.68
CA ALA A 13 -15.72 -9.51 -14.35
C ALA A 13 -14.74 -8.36 -14.10
N GLY A 14 -13.67 -8.63 -13.34
CA GLY A 14 -12.61 -7.64 -13.10
C GLY A 14 -11.96 -7.19 -14.40
N THR A 15 -11.58 -8.13 -15.25
CA THR A 15 -10.96 -7.84 -16.55
C THR A 15 -11.88 -6.97 -17.42
N ILE A 16 -13.18 -7.30 -17.49
CA ILE A 16 -14.17 -6.51 -18.21
C ILE A 16 -14.28 -5.10 -17.60
N GLY A 17 -14.37 -5.04 -16.26
CA GLY A 17 -14.42 -3.76 -15.53
C GLY A 17 -13.23 -2.87 -15.85
N GLY A 18 -12.03 -3.44 -15.86
CA GLY A 18 -10.81 -2.72 -16.22
C GLY A 18 -10.84 -2.17 -17.63
N LYS A 19 -11.32 -2.99 -18.60
CA LYS A 19 -11.47 -2.55 -19.99
C LYS A 19 -12.47 -1.41 -20.10
N VAL A 20 -13.60 -1.50 -19.38
CA VAL A 20 -14.64 -0.45 -19.38
C VAL A 20 -14.05 0.85 -18.78
N ALA A 21 -13.35 0.75 -17.65
CA ALA A 21 -12.69 1.90 -17.02
C ALA A 21 -11.71 2.57 -18.01
N GLY A 22 -10.93 1.75 -18.73
CA GLY A 22 -9.98 2.25 -19.72
C GLY A 22 -10.64 3.06 -20.83
N ARG A 23 -11.85 2.68 -21.27
CA ARG A 23 -12.62 3.45 -22.26
C ARG A 23 -12.97 4.85 -21.76
N PHE A 24 -13.17 5.00 -20.44
CA PHE A 24 -13.45 6.29 -19.80
C PHE A 24 -12.16 6.98 -19.33
N LYS A 25 -11.00 6.49 -19.75
CA LYS A 25 -9.67 7.03 -19.37
C LYS A 25 -9.43 6.98 -17.85
N LEU A 26 -10.06 6.00 -17.18
CA LEU A 26 -9.87 5.76 -15.75
C LEU A 26 -8.86 4.62 -15.54
N PRO A 27 -8.20 4.57 -14.37
CA PRO A 27 -7.31 3.46 -14.07
C PRO A 27 -8.05 2.12 -14.07
N ASN A 28 -7.38 1.06 -14.50
CA ASN A 28 -7.96 -0.29 -14.56
C ASN A 28 -8.40 -0.76 -13.16
N VAL A 29 -7.63 -0.38 -12.12
CA VAL A 29 -7.91 -0.74 -10.72
C VAL A 29 -9.31 -0.26 -10.31
N SER A 30 -9.69 0.96 -10.70
CA SER A 30 -11.03 1.48 -10.43
C SER A 30 -12.11 0.58 -11.04
N GLY A 31 -11.87 0.09 -12.26
CA GLY A 31 -12.76 -0.88 -12.92
C GLY A 31 -12.85 -2.21 -12.20
N TYR A 32 -11.73 -2.73 -11.70
CA TYR A 32 -11.72 -3.98 -10.91
C TYR A 32 -12.54 -3.83 -9.64
N LEU A 33 -12.37 -2.73 -8.92
CA LEU A 33 -13.09 -2.43 -7.67
C LEU A 33 -14.59 -2.31 -7.92
N VAL A 34 -14.99 -1.58 -8.98
CA VAL A 34 -16.40 -1.41 -9.32
C VAL A 34 -17.03 -2.74 -9.73
N ALA A 35 -16.34 -3.54 -10.57
CA ALA A 35 -16.82 -4.88 -10.94
C ALA A 35 -17.05 -5.75 -9.71
N GLY A 36 -16.09 -5.73 -8.76
CA GLY A 36 -16.22 -6.47 -7.49
C GLY A 36 -17.39 -5.97 -6.66
N LEU A 37 -17.52 -4.66 -6.51
CA LEU A 37 -18.62 -4.03 -5.77
C LEU A 37 -19.99 -4.49 -6.31
N LEU A 38 -20.13 -4.54 -7.64
CA LEU A 38 -21.38 -5.00 -8.28
C LEU A 38 -21.66 -6.48 -7.97
N LEU A 39 -20.63 -7.32 -7.88
CA LEU A 39 -20.78 -8.75 -7.56
C LEU A 39 -20.94 -9.01 -6.06
N GLY A 40 -20.69 -8.01 -5.24
CA GLY A 40 -20.70 -8.13 -3.78
C GLY A 40 -22.09 -8.02 -3.14
N PRO A 41 -22.11 -7.95 -1.80
CA PRO A 41 -23.37 -8.01 -1.03
C PRO A 41 -24.30 -6.83 -1.25
N SER A 42 -23.78 -5.70 -1.75
CA SER A 42 -24.61 -4.49 -1.96
C SER A 42 -25.47 -4.54 -3.21
N PHE A 43 -25.12 -5.37 -4.18
CA PHE A 43 -25.80 -5.42 -5.50
C PHE A 43 -26.23 -6.84 -5.85
N ILE A 44 -25.46 -7.55 -6.66
CA ILE A 44 -25.85 -8.88 -7.21
C ILE A 44 -25.81 -9.97 -6.15
N LYS A 45 -24.98 -9.81 -5.12
CA LYS A 45 -24.81 -10.79 -4.03
C LYS A 45 -24.29 -12.16 -4.51
N TYR A 46 -23.50 -12.12 -5.60
CA TYR A 46 -22.87 -13.32 -6.14
C TYR A 46 -21.78 -13.83 -5.21
N VAL A 47 -21.04 -12.89 -4.58
CA VAL A 47 -19.97 -13.18 -3.63
C VAL A 47 -20.48 -12.86 -2.22
N ASN A 48 -20.38 -13.85 -1.33
CA ASN A 48 -20.80 -13.70 0.06
C ASN A 48 -19.56 -13.66 1.01
N ALA A 49 -19.81 -13.45 2.29
CA ALA A 49 -18.74 -13.35 3.30
C ALA A 49 -17.90 -14.63 3.38
N GLY A 50 -18.54 -15.80 3.27
CA GLY A 50 -17.83 -17.09 3.29
C GLY A 50 -16.91 -17.26 2.09
N ASP A 51 -17.34 -16.78 0.93
CA ASP A 51 -16.49 -16.78 -0.27
C ASP A 51 -15.25 -15.90 -0.07
N ILE A 52 -15.43 -14.70 0.51
CA ILE A 52 -14.34 -13.76 0.76
C ILE A 52 -13.29 -14.41 1.67
N ASP A 53 -13.76 -15.10 2.73
CA ASP A 53 -12.86 -15.82 3.64
C ASP A 53 -12.11 -16.94 2.90
N SER A 54 -12.79 -17.66 2.02
CA SER A 54 -12.20 -18.73 1.22
C SER A 54 -11.12 -18.22 0.25
N PHE A 55 -11.27 -16.96 -0.21
CA PHE A 55 -10.34 -16.34 -1.16
C PHE A 55 -9.22 -15.55 -0.46
N SER A 56 -9.17 -15.55 0.88
CA SER A 56 -8.18 -14.78 1.64
C SER A 56 -6.73 -15.13 1.24
N VAL A 57 -6.47 -16.38 0.89
CA VAL A 57 -5.14 -16.83 0.44
C VAL A 57 -4.69 -16.07 -0.82
N ILE A 58 -5.62 -15.80 -1.74
CA ILE A 58 -5.31 -15.05 -2.98
C ILE A 58 -4.93 -13.61 -2.61
N SER A 59 -5.66 -13.00 -1.67
CA SER A 59 -5.38 -11.64 -1.19
C SER A 59 -4.02 -11.57 -0.49
N GLU A 60 -3.72 -12.55 0.37
CA GLU A 60 -2.41 -12.64 1.03
C GLU A 60 -1.28 -12.75 0.01
N LEU A 61 -1.43 -13.63 -0.97
CA LEU A 61 -0.43 -13.81 -2.02
C LEU A 61 -0.23 -12.52 -2.82
N ALA A 62 -1.33 -11.87 -3.20
CA ALA A 62 -1.26 -10.60 -3.96
C ALA A 62 -0.50 -9.54 -3.18
N LEU A 63 -0.84 -9.33 -1.90
CA LEU A 63 -0.18 -8.35 -1.04
C LEU A 63 1.30 -8.67 -0.85
N ALA A 64 1.63 -9.96 -0.68
CA ALA A 64 3.01 -10.40 -0.49
C ALA A 64 3.85 -10.16 -1.77
N ILE A 65 3.29 -10.44 -2.96
CA ILE A 65 3.94 -10.17 -4.25
C ILE A 65 4.15 -8.65 -4.42
N ILE A 66 3.13 -7.86 -4.11
CA ILE A 66 3.21 -6.39 -4.17
C ILE A 66 4.35 -5.90 -3.27
N ALA A 67 4.39 -6.36 -2.03
CA ALA A 67 5.42 -5.99 -1.05
C ALA A 67 6.83 -6.37 -1.54
N PHE A 68 6.98 -7.59 -2.06
CA PHE A 68 8.25 -8.07 -2.62
C PHE A 68 8.71 -7.19 -3.79
N THR A 69 7.79 -6.84 -4.68
CA THR A 69 8.07 -5.98 -5.84
C THR A 69 8.44 -4.55 -5.39
N ILE A 70 7.74 -4.01 -4.39
CA ILE A 70 8.08 -2.70 -3.79
C ILE A 70 9.53 -2.74 -3.28
N GLY A 71 9.92 -3.84 -2.62
CA GLY A 71 11.28 -4.01 -2.14
C GLY A 71 12.33 -3.83 -3.24
N SER A 72 12.02 -4.25 -4.48
CA SER A 72 12.94 -4.11 -5.62
C SER A 72 13.23 -2.67 -6.03
N GLU A 73 12.39 -1.73 -5.60
CA GLU A 73 12.60 -0.31 -5.90
C GLU A 73 13.62 0.33 -4.95
N PHE A 74 13.98 -0.37 -3.85
CA PHE A 74 14.92 0.14 -2.85
C PHE A 74 16.36 -0.27 -3.17
N VAL A 75 16.90 0.27 -4.26
CA VAL A 75 18.32 0.12 -4.59
C VAL A 75 19.09 1.08 -3.67
N ILE A 76 19.88 0.53 -2.74
CA ILE A 76 20.55 1.30 -1.66
C ILE A 76 21.39 2.44 -2.24
N LYS A 77 22.13 2.20 -3.32
CA LYS A 77 22.97 3.24 -3.96
C LYS A 77 22.13 4.45 -4.36
N ASP A 78 20.95 4.23 -4.92
CA ASP A 78 20.04 5.31 -5.34
C ASP A 78 19.39 5.99 -4.13
N MET A 79 19.02 5.17 -3.13
CA MET A 79 18.39 5.67 -1.89
C MET A 79 19.33 6.55 -1.08
N LEU A 80 20.62 6.23 -1.03
CA LEU A 80 21.60 7.06 -0.32
C LEU A 80 21.70 8.47 -0.90
N LYS A 81 21.43 8.61 -2.18
CA LYS A 81 21.39 9.93 -2.85
C LYS A 81 20.14 10.73 -2.51
N LEU A 82 19.03 10.04 -2.24
CA LEU A 82 17.72 10.65 -2.01
C LEU A 82 17.21 10.48 -0.57
N GLY A 83 17.87 9.64 0.23
CA GLY A 83 17.35 9.12 1.49
C GLY A 83 16.86 10.15 2.49
N LYS A 84 17.66 11.22 2.73
CA LYS A 84 17.29 12.25 3.70
C LYS A 84 16.02 12.99 3.26
N SER A 85 15.92 13.36 1.99
CA SER A 85 14.77 14.07 1.45
C SER A 85 13.51 13.22 1.52
N ILE A 86 13.60 11.96 1.11
CA ILE A 86 12.47 11.01 1.15
C ILE A 86 12.03 10.80 2.60
N MET A 87 12.96 10.62 3.53
CA MET A 87 12.67 10.44 4.96
C MET A 87 11.88 11.64 5.52
N ILE A 88 12.34 12.86 5.20
CA ILE A 88 11.71 14.10 5.68
C ILE A 88 10.30 14.24 5.08
N ILE A 89 10.14 13.99 3.78
CA ILE A 89 8.84 14.07 3.11
C ILE A 89 7.86 13.05 3.73
N THR A 90 8.32 11.82 3.91
CA THR A 90 7.48 10.75 4.47
C THR A 90 7.07 11.10 5.91
N LEU A 91 8.02 11.50 6.74
CA LEU A 91 7.73 11.88 8.12
C LEU A 91 6.75 13.04 8.17
N ALA A 92 6.94 14.05 7.30
CA ALA A 92 6.07 15.23 7.25
C ALA A 92 4.63 14.86 6.87
N GLU A 93 4.45 13.99 5.85
CA GLU A 93 3.09 13.63 5.41
C GLU A 93 2.40 12.71 6.43
N VAL A 94 3.13 11.82 7.09
CA VAL A 94 2.61 10.97 8.17
C VAL A 94 2.16 11.84 9.35
N VAL A 95 3.03 12.73 9.80
CA VAL A 95 2.72 13.65 10.91
C VAL A 95 1.54 14.56 10.54
N GLY A 96 1.49 15.05 9.31
CA GLY A 96 0.39 15.87 8.81
C GLY A 96 -0.95 15.15 8.92
N ALA A 97 -1.00 13.90 8.45
CA ALA A 97 -2.22 13.08 8.53
C ALA A 97 -2.63 12.84 9.99
N VAL A 98 -1.67 12.39 10.81
CA VAL A 98 -1.93 12.05 12.23
C VAL A 98 -2.43 13.28 12.99
N VAL A 99 -1.74 14.42 12.85
CA VAL A 99 -2.10 15.67 13.57
C VAL A 99 -3.48 16.16 13.15
N LEU A 100 -3.76 16.22 11.85
CA LEU A 100 -5.04 16.78 11.40
C LEU A 100 -6.21 15.85 11.75
N VAL A 101 -6.06 14.54 11.59
CA VAL A 101 -7.11 13.57 11.97
C VAL A 101 -7.32 13.62 13.50
N PHE A 102 -6.25 13.67 14.28
CA PHE A 102 -6.35 13.77 15.73
C PHE A 102 -7.13 15.03 16.13
N CYS A 103 -6.77 16.18 15.56
CA CYS A 103 -7.42 17.46 15.87
C CYS A 103 -8.92 17.43 15.53
N ILE A 104 -9.28 16.90 14.37
CA ILE A 104 -10.68 16.79 13.95
C ILE A 104 -11.47 15.87 14.92
N MET A 105 -10.92 14.69 15.24
CA MET A 105 -11.61 13.73 16.13
C MET A 105 -11.71 14.25 17.57
N TYR A 106 -10.61 14.77 18.10
CA TYR A 106 -10.55 15.19 19.51
C TYR A 106 -11.27 16.51 19.76
N PHE A 107 -11.02 17.54 18.93
CA PHE A 107 -11.54 18.88 19.15
C PHE A 107 -12.90 19.13 18.46
N LEU A 108 -13.07 18.68 17.23
CA LEU A 108 -14.32 18.93 16.49
C LEU A 108 -15.41 17.93 16.86
N PHE A 109 -15.10 16.65 16.94
CA PHE A 109 -16.08 15.60 17.25
C PHE A 109 -16.10 15.19 18.72
N ASN A 110 -15.28 15.83 19.56
CA ASN A 110 -15.25 15.62 21.02
C ASN A 110 -15.08 14.15 21.42
N GLN A 111 -14.27 13.42 20.68
CA GLN A 111 -13.99 12.01 20.99
C GLN A 111 -12.91 11.92 22.07
N SER A 112 -12.84 10.77 22.75
CA SER A 112 -11.81 10.52 23.75
C SER A 112 -10.41 10.58 23.16
N PHE A 113 -9.42 10.81 24.01
CA PHE A 113 -8.01 10.79 23.59
C PHE A 113 -7.65 9.44 22.98
N ALA A 114 -8.07 8.33 23.63
CA ALA A 114 -7.76 6.96 23.15
C ALA A 114 -8.29 6.73 21.74
N PHE A 115 -9.58 7.04 21.50
CA PHE A 115 -10.19 6.91 20.18
C PHE A 115 -9.46 7.76 19.15
N SER A 116 -9.21 9.03 19.49
CA SER A 116 -8.65 10.04 18.58
C SER A 116 -7.22 9.69 18.14
N ILE A 117 -6.37 9.27 19.09
CA ILE A 117 -4.97 8.98 18.77
C ILE A 117 -4.83 7.69 17.94
N VAL A 118 -5.65 6.69 18.23
CA VAL A 118 -5.61 5.41 17.49
C VAL A 118 -6.07 5.61 16.05
N ILE A 119 -7.25 6.24 15.85
CA ILE A 119 -7.76 6.43 14.49
C ILE A 119 -6.85 7.38 13.69
N ALA A 120 -6.26 8.38 14.37
CA ALA A 120 -5.29 9.29 13.72
C ALA A 120 -4.07 8.53 13.20
N SER A 121 -3.51 7.63 14.02
CA SER A 121 -2.34 6.83 13.61
C SER A 121 -2.65 5.95 12.40
N MET A 122 -3.88 5.42 12.30
CA MET A 122 -4.31 4.58 11.19
C MET A 122 -4.45 5.35 9.88
N SER A 123 -4.49 6.68 9.94
CA SER A 123 -4.60 7.53 8.75
C SER A 123 -3.28 7.65 7.97
N ALA A 124 -2.16 7.25 8.58
CA ALA A 124 -0.82 7.46 8.03
C ALA A 124 -0.58 6.65 6.75
N SER A 125 -0.92 5.36 6.74
CA SER A 125 -0.52 4.45 5.66
C SER A 125 -1.22 4.74 4.33
N THR A 126 -0.51 4.46 3.23
CA THR A 126 -1.02 4.58 1.85
C THR A 126 -1.05 3.19 1.22
N ALA A 127 -2.11 2.86 0.48
CA ALA A 127 -2.19 1.61 -0.25
C ALA A 127 -1.23 1.66 -1.46
N PRO A 128 -0.11 0.92 -1.43
CA PRO A 128 0.86 1.01 -2.53
C PRO A 128 0.33 0.39 -3.83
N ALA A 129 -0.46 -0.67 -3.72
CA ALA A 129 -0.88 -1.49 -4.85
C ALA A 129 -1.61 -0.67 -5.91
N ALA A 130 -2.57 0.15 -5.49
CA ALA A 130 -3.38 0.96 -6.41
C ALA A 130 -2.51 1.97 -7.16
N THR A 131 -1.66 2.69 -6.42
CA THR A 131 -0.76 3.70 -7.01
C THR A 131 0.24 3.07 -7.97
N LEU A 132 0.86 1.95 -7.58
CA LEU A 132 1.83 1.23 -8.42
C LEU A 132 1.20 0.74 -9.73
N LEU A 133 -0.03 0.19 -9.67
CA LEU A 133 -0.71 -0.27 -10.87
C LEU A 133 -1.05 0.88 -11.80
N VAL A 134 -1.47 2.03 -11.25
CA VAL A 134 -1.71 3.25 -12.04
C VAL A 134 -0.42 3.71 -12.72
N MET A 135 0.68 3.76 -11.97
CA MET A 135 2.00 4.15 -12.51
C MET A 135 2.42 3.20 -13.66
N ARG A 136 2.20 1.90 -13.47
CA ARG A 136 2.51 0.88 -14.47
C ARG A 136 1.61 1.04 -15.71
N GLN A 137 0.31 1.20 -15.51
CA GLN A 137 -0.67 1.34 -16.59
C GLN A 137 -0.35 2.53 -17.50
N TYR A 138 0.05 3.66 -16.91
CA TYR A 138 0.34 4.89 -17.64
C TYR A 138 1.82 5.07 -17.96
N ARG A 139 2.64 4.02 -17.73
CA ARG A 139 4.09 4.01 -18.03
C ARG A 139 4.78 5.26 -17.46
N ALA A 140 4.40 5.62 -16.23
CA ALA A 140 4.85 6.84 -15.57
C ALA A 140 6.37 6.82 -15.31
N HIS A 141 7.00 7.98 -15.48
CA HIS A 141 8.41 8.16 -15.16
C HIS A 141 8.70 9.65 -15.01
N GLY A 142 9.40 9.99 -13.95
CA GLY A 142 9.80 11.37 -13.66
C GLY A 142 10.03 11.59 -12.18
N PRO A 143 10.31 12.84 -11.76
CA PRO A 143 10.60 13.15 -10.36
C PRO A 143 9.50 12.75 -9.39
N LEU A 144 8.23 12.99 -9.74
CA LEU A 144 7.09 12.61 -8.89
C LEU A 144 7.01 11.09 -8.73
N THR A 145 7.08 10.36 -9.84
CA THR A 145 7.04 8.89 -9.84
C THR A 145 8.14 8.30 -8.97
N LYS A 146 9.35 8.82 -9.09
CA LYS A 146 10.52 8.38 -8.31
C LYS A 146 10.36 8.67 -6.81
N THR A 147 9.60 9.70 -6.46
CA THR A 147 9.35 10.08 -5.07
C THR A 147 8.21 9.24 -4.46
N ILE A 148 7.15 8.99 -5.22
CA ILE A 148 5.97 8.24 -4.74
C ILE A 148 6.38 6.87 -4.18
N ILE A 149 7.17 6.11 -4.94
CA ILE A 149 7.49 4.70 -4.61
C ILE A 149 8.13 4.57 -3.23
N PRO A 150 9.25 5.25 -2.94
CA PRO A 150 9.86 5.11 -1.60
C PRO A 150 9.03 5.76 -0.49
N VAL A 151 8.30 6.84 -0.77
CA VAL A 151 7.44 7.47 0.25
C VAL A 151 6.34 6.51 0.67
N VAL A 152 5.65 5.89 -0.28
CA VAL A 152 4.54 4.96 0.02
C VAL A 152 5.04 3.73 0.79
N ALA A 153 6.23 3.22 0.45
CA ALA A 153 6.79 2.07 1.16
C ALA A 153 7.20 2.44 2.60
N LEU A 154 7.77 3.64 2.79
CA LEU A 154 8.20 4.10 4.12
C LEU A 154 7.00 4.52 4.99
N ASP A 155 5.92 5.04 4.42
CA ASP A 155 4.79 5.47 5.24
C ASP A 155 4.08 4.29 5.92
N ASP A 156 4.14 3.10 5.35
CA ASP A 156 3.67 1.88 6.02
C ASP A 156 4.50 1.60 7.28
N VAL A 157 5.83 1.72 7.20
CA VAL A 157 6.72 1.55 8.35
C VAL A 157 6.39 2.58 9.44
N PHE A 158 6.33 3.86 9.06
CA PHE A 158 6.00 4.93 10.01
C PHE A 158 4.58 4.79 10.55
N GLY A 159 3.64 4.33 9.72
CA GLY A 159 2.25 4.06 10.13
C GLY A 159 2.17 2.97 11.21
N ILE A 160 2.92 1.89 11.04
CA ILE A 160 2.98 0.80 12.04
C ILE A 160 3.59 1.31 13.35
N ILE A 161 4.68 2.09 13.28
CA ILE A 161 5.31 2.70 14.46
C ILE A 161 4.29 3.64 15.16
N ALA A 162 3.65 4.51 14.39
CA ALA A 162 2.67 5.47 14.92
C ALA A 162 1.51 4.74 15.58
N PHE A 163 1.01 3.67 14.95
CA PHE A 163 -0.07 2.85 15.49
C PHE A 163 0.33 2.19 16.81
N GLY A 164 1.53 1.60 16.87
CA GLY A 164 2.04 0.99 18.11
C GLY A 164 2.13 1.99 19.25
N ILE A 165 2.65 3.18 18.97
CA ILE A 165 2.74 4.27 19.95
C ILE A 165 1.32 4.71 20.37
N ALA A 166 0.41 4.84 19.39
CA ALA A 166 -0.98 5.26 19.66
C ALA A 166 -1.71 4.26 20.56
N ILE A 167 -1.57 2.97 20.30
CA ILE A 167 -2.16 1.91 21.16
C ILE A 167 -1.61 2.02 22.59
N ALA A 168 -0.30 2.20 22.73
CA ALA A 168 0.35 2.35 24.05
C ALA A 168 -0.22 3.57 24.80
N LEU A 169 -0.30 4.71 24.11
CA LEU A 169 -0.83 5.94 24.70
C LEU A 169 -2.32 5.81 25.06
N ALA A 170 -3.09 5.13 24.21
CA ALA A 170 -4.51 4.88 24.46
C ALA A 170 -4.70 4.03 25.72
N LYS A 171 -3.92 2.97 25.88
CA LYS A 171 -3.98 2.09 27.06
C LYS A 171 -3.59 2.84 28.32
N ILE A 172 -2.57 3.68 28.27
CA ILE A 172 -2.16 4.53 29.41
C ILE A 172 -3.31 5.46 29.79
N SER A 173 -3.96 6.11 28.81
CA SER A 173 -5.05 7.06 29.08
C SER A 173 -6.28 6.38 29.67
N LEU A 174 -6.48 5.09 29.37
CA LEU A 174 -7.62 4.30 29.90
C LEU A 174 -7.30 3.66 31.26
N GLY A 175 -6.09 3.86 31.80
CA GLY A 175 -5.71 3.34 33.10
C GLY A 175 -5.29 1.89 33.13
N ASN A 176 -5.03 1.27 31.97
CA ASN A 176 -4.52 -0.11 31.89
C ASN A 176 -3.02 -0.10 32.21
N GLN A 177 -2.68 -0.39 33.47
CA GLN A 177 -1.31 -0.32 33.97
C GLN A 177 -0.56 -1.66 33.95
N ASP A 178 -1.14 -2.69 33.35
CA ASP A 178 -0.59 -4.05 33.40
C ASP A 178 0.63 -4.28 32.50
N LEU A 179 0.93 -3.32 31.61
CA LEU A 179 2.11 -3.39 30.74
C LEU A 179 3.11 -2.32 31.16
N SER A 180 4.38 -2.68 31.30
CA SER A 180 5.42 -1.69 31.54
C SER A 180 5.52 -0.74 30.34
N ARG A 181 5.87 0.51 30.59
CA ARG A 181 6.08 1.50 29.52
C ARG A 181 7.09 1.00 28.49
N PHE A 182 8.11 0.29 28.95
CA PHE A 182 9.13 -0.28 28.09
C PHE A 182 8.52 -1.30 27.11
N GLN A 183 7.66 -2.21 27.59
CA GLN A 183 7.02 -3.23 26.74
C GLN A 183 6.11 -2.62 25.68
N MET A 184 5.42 -1.51 26.01
CA MET A 184 4.52 -0.82 25.08
C MET A 184 5.27 -0.24 23.88
N PHE A 185 6.44 0.35 24.11
CA PHE A 185 7.25 0.94 23.04
C PHE A 185 8.13 -0.09 22.34
N ALA A 186 8.59 -1.11 23.08
CA ALA A 186 9.47 -2.15 22.51
C ALA A 186 8.75 -3.06 21.52
N GLY A 187 7.46 -3.36 21.76
CA GLY A 187 6.70 -4.29 20.92
C GLY A 187 6.72 -3.94 19.43
N PRO A 188 6.23 -2.75 19.03
CA PRO A 188 6.27 -2.35 17.62
C PRO A 188 7.68 -2.29 17.02
N PHE A 189 8.66 -1.83 17.83
CA PHE A 189 10.05 -1.78 17.40
C PHE A 189 10.59 -3.18 17.10
N LEU A 190 10.32 -4.14 17.99
CA LEU A 190 10.74 -5.54 17.82
C LEU A 190 10.05 -6.19 16.61
N GLU A 191 8.77 -5.89 16.39
CA GLU A 191 8.05 -6.38 15.22
C GLU A 191 8.71 -5.89 13.93
N ILE A 192 9.00 -4.60 13.83
CA ILE A 192 9.64 -4.01 12.65
C ILE A 192 11.03 -4.61 12.44
N LEU A 193 11.85 -4.62 13.49
CA LEU A 193 13.22 -5.13 13.42
C LEU A 193 13.24 -6.61 13.07
N GLY A 194 12.39 -7.41 13.71
CA GLY A 194 12.26 -8.84 13.43
C GLY A 194 11.83 -9.10 11.98
N SER A 195 10.87 -8.32 11.48
CA SER A 195 10.40 -8.43 10.09
C SER A 195 11.52 -8.14 9.09
N LEU A 196 12.30 -7.08 9.35
CA LEU A 196 13.43 -6.69 8.49
C LEU A 196 14.53 -7.75 8.50
N ILE A 197 14.85 -8.31 9.68
CA ILE A 197 15.86 -9.36 9.82
C ILE A 197 15.42 -10.63 9.09
N LEU A 198 14.17 -11.06 9.32
CA LEU A 198 13.62 -12.24 8.63
C LEU A 198 13.64 -12.05 7.12
N GLY A 199 13.20 -10.90 6.65
CA GLY A 199 13.20 -10.57 5.22
C GLY A 199 14.62 -10.58 4.64
N PHE A 200 15.58 -10.02 5.35
CA PHE A 200 16.99 -10.04 4.95
C PHE A 200 17.51 -11.47 4.82
N VAL A 201 17.29 -12.33 5.83
CA VAL A 201 17.74 -13.72 5.82
C VAL A 201 17.11 -14.47 4.64
N LEU A 202 15.80 -14.34 4.45
CA LEU A 202 15.09 -14.99 3.35
C LEU A 202 15.53 -14.44 1.99
N GLY A 203 15.85 -13.15 1.91
CA GLY A 203 16.39 -12.53 0.69
C GLY A 203 17.76 -13.08 0.31
N VAL A 204 18.64 -13.29 1.30
CA VAL A 204 19.95 -13.92 1.08
C VAL A 204 19.77 -15.36 0.60
N LEU A 205 18.88 -16.11 1.24
CA LEU A 205 18.60 -17.51 0.81
C LEU A 205 18.05 -17.53 -0.62
N LEU A 206 17.12 -16.63 -0.92
CA LEU A 206 16.55 -16.52 -2.26
C LEU A 206 17.64 -16.18 -3.29
N TYR A 207 18.57 -15.28 -2.96
CA TYR A 207 19.70 -14.93 -3.81
C TYR A 207 20.49 -16.18 -4.22
N PHE A 208 20.83 -17.06 -3.26
CA PHE A 208 21.58 -18.27 -3.55
C PHE A 208 20.80 -19.25 -4.46
N ILE A 209 19.49 -19.27 -4.32
CA ILE A 209 18.62 -20.12 -5.14
C ILE A 209 18.54 -19.57 -6.57
N VAL A 210 18.17 -18.28 -6.72
CA VAL A 210 17.95 -17.68 -8.05
C VAL A 210 19.24 -17.50 -8.85
N LYS A 211 20.36 -17.35 -8.17
CA LYS A 211 21.69 -17.23 -8.79
C LYS A 211 22.00 -18.48 -9.64
N ARG A 212 21.52 -19.64 -9.22
CA ARG A 212 21.74 -20.92 -9.89
C ARG A 212 20.66 -21.27 -10.91
N SER A 213 19.54 -20.55 -10.86
CA SER A 213 18.39 -20.83 -11.75
C SER A 213 18.67 -20.36 -13.17
N LYS A 214 18.33 -21.22 -14.13
CA LYS A 214 18.59 -20.95 -15.55
C LYS A 214 17.34 -20.52 -16.32
N GLY A 215 16.18 -21.04 -15.96
CA GLY A 215 14.92 -20.80 -16.67
C GLY A 215 14.02 -19.82 -15.96
N ARG A 216 13.15 -19.18 -16.75
CA ARG A 216 12.15 -18.22 -16.26
C ARG A 216 11.15 -18.88 -15.30
N ASP A 217 10.70 -20.09 -15.66
CA ASP A 217 9.73 -20.86 -14.85
C ASP A 217 10.30 -21.20 -13.47
N GLU A 218 11.59 -21.56 -13.45
CA GLU A 218 12.30 -21.88 -12.21
C GLU A 218 12.43 -20.62 -11.32
N LEU A 219 12.79 -19.48 -11.91
CA LEU A 219 12.88 -18.20 -11.21
C LEU A 219 11.52 -17.82 -10.60
N GLN A 220 10.46 -17.98 -11.38
CA GLN A 220 9.10 -17.67 -10.96
C GLN A 220 8.67 -18.54 -9.79
N SER A 221 8.86 -19.85 -9.93
CA SER A 221 8.53 -20.82 -8.88
C SER A 221 9.31 -20.61 -7.60
N UNK A 222 10.44 -20.36 -7.70
CA UNK A 222 11.30 -20.09 -6.68
C UNK A 222 10.95 -18.94 -5.93
N SER A 223 10.70 -17.92 -6.58
CA SER A 223 10.36 -16.62 -5.99
C SER A 223 8.98 -16.64 -5.33
N LEU A 224 7.99 -17.24 -5.98
CA LEU A 224 6.64 -17.36 -5.41
C LEU A 224 6.66 -18.21 -4.13
N ALA A 225 7.45 -19.29 -4.12
CA ALA A 225 7.64 -20.10 -2.92
C ALA A 225 8.26 -19.27 -1.78
N ALA A 226 9.28 -18.48 -2.09
CA ALA A 226 9.94 -17.61 -1.11
C ALA A 226 8.96 -16.58 -0.52
N VAL A 227 8.14 -15.96 -1.37
CA VAL A 227 7.11 -15.00 -0.97
C VAL A 227 6.09 -15.66 -0.03
N GLY A 228 5.63 -16.86 -0.38
CA GLY A 228 4.69 -17.63 0.45
C GLY A 228 5.31 -18.02 1.80
N ILE A 229 6.56 -18.49 1.79
CA ILE A 229 7.30 -18.84 3.02
C ILE A 229 7.49 -17.59 3.90
N ALA A 230 7.88 -16.47 3.30
CA ALA A 230 8.07 -15.22 4.03
C ALA A 230 6.77 -14.81 4.76
N THR A 231 5.64 -14.89 4.05
CA THR A 231 4.32 -14.56 4.61
C THR A 231 3.96 -15.52 5.76
N GLY A 232 4.10 -16.82 5.52
CA GLY A 232 3.76 -17.85 6.53
C GLY A 232 4.62 -17.75 7.78
N LEU A 233 5.93 -17.58 7.62
CA LEU A 233 6.86 -17.43 8.75
C LEU A 233 6.59 -16.14 9.53
N SER A 234 6.30 -15.04 8.83
CA SER A 234 5.97 -13.77 9.48
C SER A 234 4.73 -13.92 10.36
N ASN A 235 3.67 -14.54 9.82
CA ASN A 235 2.44 -14.78 10.57
C ASN A 235 2.71 -15.68 11.79
N PHE A 236 3.48 -16.74 11.62
CA PHE A 236 3.83 -17.68 12.69
C PHE A 236 4.61 -16.98 13.81
N LEU A 237 5.52 -16.06 13.45
CA LEU A 237 6.38 -15.36 14.42
C LEU A 237 5.75 -14.03 14.92
N ALA A 238 4.51 -13.76 14.56
CA ALA A 238 3.80 -12.50 14.92
C ALA A 238 4.56 -11.26 14.42
N LEU A 239 5.13 -11.35 13.20
CA LEU A 239 5.82 -10.27 12.51
C LEU A 239 4.94 -9.74 11.37
N SER A 240 5.39 -8.66 10.72
CA SER A 240 4.68 -8.07 9.57
C SER A 240 5.06 -8.79 8.27
N PRO A 241 4.13 -9.51 7.62
CA PRO A 241 4.42 -10.12 6.30
C PRO A 241 4.82 -9.10 5.24
N LEU A 242 4.19 -7.93 5.25
CA LEU A 242 4.49 -6.87 4.27
C LEU A 242 5.92 -6.38 4.41
N LEU A 243 6.35 -6.03 5.64
CA LEU A 243 7.72 -5.58 5.88
C LEU A 243 8.74 -6.67 5.57
N THR A 244 8.43 -7.93 5.90
CA THR A 244 9.30 -9.07 5.60
C THR A 244 9.49 -9.22 4.09
N CYS A 245 8.42 -9.15 3.30
CA CYS A 245 8.49 -9.27 1.85
C CYS A 245 9.21 -8.07 1.21
N ILE A 246 8.98 -6.85 1.72
CA ILE A 246 9.71 -5.65 1.27
C ILE A 246 11.21 -5.85 1.50
N ALA A 247 11.60 -6.27 2.72
CA ALA A 247 13.00 -6.50 3.08
C ALA A 247 13.62 -7.59 2.21
N MET A 248 12.88 -8.65 1.91
CA MET A 248 13.34 -9.75 1.05
C MET A 248 13.62 -9.25 -0.37
N GLY A 249 12.70 -8.47 -0.95
CA GLY A 249 12.87 -7.90 -2.28
C GLY A 249 14.03 -6.90 -2.33
N MET A 250 14.14 -6.05 -1.32
CA MET A 250 15.23 -5.08 -1.18
C MET A 250 16.59 -5.80 -1.09
N THR A 251 16.66 -6.87 -0.32
CA THR A 251 17.89 -7.68 -0.18
C THR A 251 18.29 -8.27 -1.53
N LEU A 252 17.33 -8.88 -2.23
CA LEU A 252 17.62 -9.52 -3.52
C LEU A 252 18.12 -8.50 -4.56
N VAL A 253 17.47 -7.35 -4.68
CA VAL A 253 17.84 -6.34 -5.69
C VAL A 253 19.23 -5.76 -5.44
N ASN A 254 19.65 -5.71 -4.16
CA ASN A 254 20.95 -5.15 -3.79
C ASN A 254 22.08 -6.19 -3.84
N LEU A 255 21.77 -7.49 -3.71
CA LEU A 255 22.77 -8.54 -3.78
C LEU A 255 22.98 -9.09 -5.20
N PHE A 256 21.98 -9.01 -6.07
CA PHE A 256 21.98 -9.72 -7.35
C PHE A 256 21.82 -8.74 -8.52
N ASN A 257 22.88 -8.58 -9.30
CA ASN A 257 22.92 -7.68 -10.47
C ASN A 257 21.85 -8.05 -11.52
N LYS A 258 21.46 -9.33 -11.58
CA LYS A 258 20.45 -9.84 -12.54
C LYS A 258 19.07 -10.00 -11.89
N ALA A 259 18.83 -9.37 -10.74
CA ALA A 259 17.57 -9.46 -10.00
C ALA A 259 16.35 -9.06 -10.84
N LYS A 260 16.53 -8.16 -11.81
CA LYS A 260 15.45 -7.74 -12.71
C LYS A 260 14.76 -8.94 -13.37
N ARG A 261 15.50 -9.96 -13.78
CA ARG A 261 14.93 -11.20 -14.38
C ARG A 261 13.95 -11.88 -13.42
N THR A 262 14.31 -11.93 -12.15
CA THR A 262 13.49 -12.55 -11.10
C THR A 262 12.19 -11.76 -10.89
N PHE A 263 12.28 -10.43 -10.75
CA PHE A 263 11.12 -9.57 -10.55
C PHE A 263 10.21 -9.58 -11.79
N ASP A 264 10.77 -9.58 -12.99
CA ASP A 264 9.99 -9.68 -14.23
C ASP A 264 9.21 -11.01 -14.29
N ALA A 265 9.84 -12.11 -13.89
CA ALA A 265 9.18 -13.43 -13.86
C ALA A 265 8.02 -13.45 -12.86
N VAL A 266 8.21 -12.84 -11.69
CA VAL A 266 7.14 -12.71 -10.67
C VAL A 266 6.01 -11.82 -11.20
N ASN A 267 6.34 -10.70 -11.82
CA ASN A 267 5.36 -9.74 -12.34
C ASN A 267 4.49 -10.32 -13.46
N ASP A 268 5.02 -11.22 -14.27
CA ASP A 268 4.24 -11.90 -15.31
C ASP A 268 3.13 -12.77 -14.69
N PHE A 269 3.42 -13.43 -13.58
CA PHE A 269 2.43 -14.21 -12.83
C PHE A 269 1.44 -13.29 -12.09
N ALA A 270 1.92 -12.18 -11.59
CA ALA A 270 1.18 -11.32 -10.66
C ALA A 270 -0.05 -10.64 -11.27
N SER A 271 -0.06 -10.38 -12.58
CA SER A 271 -1.11 -9.58 -13.22
C SER A 271 -2.52 -10.13 -12.97
N PRO A 272 -2.82 -11.42 -13.26
CA PRO A 272 -4.16 -11.94 -12.95
C PRO A 272 -4.44 -12.03 -11.45
N VAL A 273 -3.41 -12.23 -10.63
CA VAL A 273 -3.56 -12.23 -9.17
C VAL A 273 -4.03 -10.85 -8.69
N TYR A 274 -3.49 -9.78 -9.25
CA TYR A 274 -3.91 -8.41 -8.92
C TYR A 274 -5.37 -8.15 -9.32
N VAL A 275 -5.75 -8.58 -10.49
CA VAL A 275 -7.14 -8.48 -10.91
C VAL A 275 -8.05 -9.20 -9.91
N UNK A 276 -7.79 -10.27 -9.54
CA UNK A 276 -8.51 -10.97 -8.63
C UNK A 276 -8.55 -10.36 -7.34
N PHE A 277 -7.42 -9.82 -6.91
CA PHE A 277 -7.31 -9.14 -5.62
C PHE A 277 -8.20 -7.90 -5.53
N PHE A 278 -8.10 -6.99 -6.47
CA PHE A 278 -8.89 -5.75 -6.44
C PHE A 278 -10.38 -6.02 -6.67
N THR A 279 -10.73 -7.01 -7.47
CA THR A 279 -12.13 -7.39 -7.65
C THR A 279 -12.69 -7.96 -6.34
N LEU A 280 -11.93 -8.79 -5.64
CA LEU A 280 -12.31 -9.30 -4.30
C LEU A 280 -12.42 -8.15 -3.28
N ALA A 281 -11.50 -7.21 -3.30
CA ALA A 281 -11.55 -6.04 -2.42
C ALA A 281 -12.87 -5.27 -2.66
N GLY A 282 -13.21 -5.04 -3.91
CA GLY A 282 -14.50 -4.43 -4.27
C GLY A 282 -15.68 -5.25 -3.78
N ALA A 283 -15.63 -6.57 -3.96
CA ALA A 283 -16.72 -7.47 -3.54
C ALA A 283 -16.88 -7.53 -2.01
N SER A 284 -15.83 -7.25 -1.26
CA SER A 284 -15.90 -7.24 0.20
C SER A 284 -16.52 -5.94 0.76
N LEU A 285 -16.70 -4.92 -0.06
CA LEU A 285 -17.23 -3.63 0.36
C LEU A 285 -18.76 -3.71 0.53
N ASP A 286 -19.24 -3.19 1.64
CA ASP A 286 -20.69 -3.17 1.95
C ASP A 286 -21.14 -1.71 2.10
N LEU A 287 -21.96 -1.26 1.16
CA LEU A 287 -22.44 0.14 1.14
C LEU A 287 -23.33 0.46 2.35
N ARG A 288 -23.84 -0.54 3.07
CA ARG A 288 -24.61 -0.30 4.30
C ARG A 288 -23.76 0.37 5.38
N VAL A 289 -22.46 0.25 5.31
CA VAL A 289 -21.52 0.92 6.22
C VAL A 289 -21.69 2.44 6.17
N PHE A 290 -22.08 3.00 5.02
CA PHE A 290 -22.34 4.45 4.90
C PHE A 290 -23.36 4.97 5.92
N ALA A 291 -24.40 4.18 6.20
CA ALA A 291 -25.46 4.59 7.12
C ALA A 291 -24.98 4.66 8.58
N THR A 292 -23.95 3.90 8.95
CA THR A 292 -23.47 3.81 10.34
C THR A 292 -22.35 4.79 10.67
N VAL A 293 -21.68 5.33 9.68
CA VAL A 293 -20.45 6.13 9.87
C VAL A 293 -20.73 7.60 10.18
N GLY A 294 -21.71 8.20 9.48
CA GLY A 294 -22.10 9.58 9.70
C GLY A 294 -21.02 10.62 9.39
N LEU A 295 -21.15 11.77 10.04
CA LEU A 295 -20.25 12.92 9.83
C LEU A 295 -18.81 12.65 10.24
N MET A 296 -18.58 11.78 11.24
CA MET A 296 -17.20 11.43 11.67
C MET A 296 -16.41 10.78 10.54
N GLY A 297 -17.03 9.88 9.77
CA GLY A 297 -16.37 9.24 8.63
C GLY A 297 -16.02 10.24 7.53
N ILE A 298 -16.94 11.14 7.25
CA ILE A 298 -16.72 12.22 6.27
C ILE A 298 -15.56 13.12 6.75
N GLY A 299 -15.60 13.50 8.05
CA GLY A 299 -14.53 14.29 8.66
C GLY A 299 -13.17 13.61 8.58
N TYR A 300 -13.14 12.30 8.84
CA TYR A 300 -11.91 11.50 8.74
C TYR A 300 -11.34 11.55 7.32
N ILE A 301 -12.18 11.35 6.32
CA ILE A 301 -11.74 11.32 4.90
C ILE A 301 -11.10 12.67 4.52
N PHE A 302 -11.76 13.77 4.83
CA PHE A 302 -11.24 15.11 4.49
C PHE A 302 -10.00 15.47 5.32
N ALA A 303 -10.00 15.12 6.62
CA ALA A 303 -8.85 15.38 7.49
C ALA A 303 -7.61 14.59 7.04
N ARG A 304 -7.79 13.32 6.69
CA ARG A 304 -6.68 12.49 6.17
C ARG A 304 -6.14 13.07 4.86
N ALA A 305 -7.02 13.33 3.91
CA ALA A 305 -6.61 13.89 2.61
C ALA A 305 -5.88 15.23 2.79
N GLY A 306 -6.46 16.14 3.57
CA GLY A 306 -5.87 17.44 3.85
C GLY A 306 -4.55 17.35 4.59
N GLY A 307 -4.47 16.49 5.60
CA GLY A 307 -3.27 16.29 6.41
C GLY A 307 -2.12 15.70 5.60
N LYS A 308 -2.39 14.67 4.80
CA LYS A 308 -1.38 14.07 3.92
C LYS A 308 -0.91 15.08 2.86
N ALA A 309 -1.84 15.78 2.23
CA ALA A 309 -1.50 16.76 1.20
C ALA A 309 -0.68 17.92 1.77
N LEU A 310 -1.09 18.48 2.90
CA LEU A 310 -0.37 19.59 3.55
C LEU A 310 1.01 19.13 4.04
N GLY A 311 1.08 17.96 4.69
CA GLY A 311 2.35 17.41 5.16
C GLY A 311 3.30 17.10 4.03
N ALA A 312 2.82 16.48 2.96
CA ALA A 312 3.63 16.19 1.77
C ALA A 312 4.15 17.48 1.12
N TRP A 313 3.28 18.49 1.00
CA TRP A 313 3.66 19.81 0.45
C TRP A 313 4.75 20.47 1.31
N LEU A 314 4.55 20.52 2.62
CA LEU A 314 5.50 21.14 3.55
C LEU A 314 6.85 20.39 3.53
N GLY A 315 6.83 19.06 3.58
CA GLY A 315 8.03 18.24 3.53
C GLY A 315 8.80 18.42 2.22
N ALA A 316 8.08 18.37 1.10
CA ALA A 316 8.67 18.57 -0.23
C ALA A 316 9.26 19.99 -0.39
N LYS A 317 8.55 20.98 0.13
CA LYS A 317 9.04 22.37 0.12
C LYS A 317 10.29 22.52 0.97
N TYR A 318 10.32 21.91 2.15
CA TYR A 318 11.48 21.99 3.06
C TYR A 318 12.73 21.40 2.43
N VAL A 319 12.62 20.28 1.72
CA VAL A 319 13.77 19.63 1.07
C VAL A 319 14.05 20.19 -0.34
N LYS A 320 13.31 21.21 -0.76
CA LYS A 320 13.47 21.85 -2.07
C LYS A 320 13.30 20.88 -3.23
N ALA A 321 12.30 20.00 -3.11
CA ALA A 321 11.94 19.05 -4.16
C ALA A 321 11.41 19.78 -5.39
N ALA A 322 11.41 19.08 -6.53
CA ALA A 322 10.89 19.64 -7.79
C ALA A 322 9.44 20.14 -7.59
N GLU A 323 9.08 21.19 -8.31
CA GLU A 323 7.75 21.80 -8.21
C GLU A 323 6.63 20.79 -8.48
N THR A 324 6.84 19.88 -9.43
CA THR A 324 5.86 18.82 -9.74
C THR A 324 5.63 17.90 -8.56
N VAL A 325 6.67 17.61 -7.77
CA VAL A 325 6.59 16.83 -6.54
C VAL A 325 5.81 17.61 -5.49
N ARG A 326 6.19 18.86 -5.24
CA ARG A 326 5.55 19.72 -4.22
C ARG A 326 4.04 19.83 -4.44
N LYS A 327 3.61 20.04 -5.68
CA LYS A 327 2.21 20.31 -6.02
C LYS A 327 1.35 19.06 -6.11
N ASN A 328 1.93 17.89 -6.39
CA ASN A 328 1.14 16.71 -6.79
C ASN A 328 1.32 15.50 -5.88
N LEU A 329 2.34 15.45 -5.02
CA LEU A 329 2.61 14.26 -4.20
C LEU A 329 1.42 13.91 -3.31
N GLY A 330 0.80 14.90 -2.67
CA GLY A 330 -0.34 14.69 -1.77
C GLY A 330 -1.49 13.94 -2.43
N LEU A 331 -1.79 14.25 -3.70
CA LEU A 331 -2.84 13.56 -4.46
C LEU A 331 -2.50 12.09 -4.70
N ALA A 332 -1.22 11.80 -4.89
CA ALA A 332 -0.75 10.44 -5.18
C ALA A 332 -0.77 9.55 -3.92
N LEU A 333 -0.80 10.16 -2.72
CA LEU A 333 -0.75 9.45 -1.44
C LEU A 333 -2.13 9.18 -0.84
N LEU A 334 -3.22 9.45 -1.57
CA LEU A 334 -4.59 9.29 -1.04
C LEU A 334 -5.06 7.84 -0.92
N PRO A 335 -4.69 6.87 -1.78
CA PRO A 335 -5.19 5.50 -1.64
C PRO A 335 -4.96 4.96 -0.22
N GLN A 336 -5.95 4.24 0.32
CA GLN A 336 -5.88 3.64 1.64
C GLN A 336 -6.48 2.22 1.55
N GLY A 337 -5.82 1.23 2.12
CA GLY A 337 -6.29 -0.15 1.96
C GLY A 337 -5.66 -1.15 2.91
N GLY A 338 -4.94 -2.11 2.38
CA GLY A 338 -4.47 -3.33 3.05
C GLY A 338 -3.97 -3.17 4.49
N VAL A 339 -2.99 -2.30 4.71
CA VAL A 339 -2.42 -2.09 6.06
C VAL A 339 -3.50 -1.58 7.02
N SER A 340 -4.32 -0.61 6.59
CA SER A 340 -5.40 -0.07 7.43
C SER A 340 -6.39 -1.16 7.84
N ILE A 341 -6.74 -2.08 6.93
CA ILE A 341 -7.62 -3.20 7.22
C ILE A 341 -6.98 -4.13 8.26
N GLY A 342 -5.69 -4.41 8.11
CA GLY A 342 -4.92 -5.20 9.09
C GLY A 342 -4.93 -4.56 10.48
N LEU A 343 -4.73 -3.24 10.53
CA LEU A 343 -4.75 -2.50 11.79
C LEU A 343 -6.14 -2.54 12.46
N VAL A 344 -7.23 -2.59 11.69
CA VAL A 344 -8.58 -2.77 12.24
C VAL A 344 -8.67 -4.07 13.05
N VAL A 345 -8.05 -5.15 12.55
CA VAL A 345 -8.03 -6.43 13.26
C VAL A 345 -7.31 -6.28 14.61
N LEU A 346 -6.18 -5.55 14.62
CA LEU A 346 -5.43 -5.31 15.87
C LEU A 346 -6.24 -4.45 16.85
N VAL A 347 -6.98 -3.45 16.35
CA VAL A 347 -7.86 -2.63 17.20
C VAL A 347 -8.92 -3.52 17.87
N ARG A 348 -9.50 -4.47 17.14
CA ARG A 348 -10.50 -5.40 17.71
C ARG A 348 -9.92 -6.22 18.86
N GLN A 349 -8.66 -6.62 18.75
CA GLN A 349 -7.98 -7.41 19.77
C GLN A 349 -7.58 -6.57 20.98
N GLN A 350 -7.07 -5.36 20.74
CA GLN A 350 -6.42 -4.54 21.78
C GLN A 350 -7.33 -3.51 22.45
N LEU A 351 -8.31 -3.00 21.72
CA LEU A 351 -9.24 -1.95 22.20
C LEU A 351 -10.68 -2.28 21.75
N PRO A 352 -11.23 -3.41 22.21
CA PRO A 352 -12.55 -3.87 21.73
C PRO A 352 -13.67 -2.85 21.94
N GLU A 353 -13.58 -2.02 22.96
CA GLU A 353 -14.62 -0.99 23.26
C GLU A 353 -14.73 0.08 22.15
N TYR A 354 -13.65 0.35 21.42
CA TYR A 354 -13.63 1.34 20.34
C TYR A 354 -13.69 0.68 18.95
N SER A 355 -13.64 -0.65 18.88
CA SER A 355 -13.43 -1.35 17.62
C SER A 355 -14.56 -1.14 16.62
N ALA A 356 -15.80 -1.11 17.08
CA ALA A 356 -16.96 -0.95 16.18
C ALA A 356 -16.92 0.40 15.46
N ALA A 357 -16.70 1.49 16.21
CA ALA A 357 -16.66 2.84 15.63
C ALA A 357 -15.44 3.02 14.71
N ILE A 358 -14.25 2.60 15.18
CA ILE A 358 -13.01 2.72 14.39
C ILE A 358 -13.12 1.88 13.12
N SER A 359 -13.59 0.63 13.23
CA SER A 359 -13.75 -0.25 12.08
C SER A 359 -14.68 0.37 11.03
N SER A 360 -15.82 0.90 11.47
CA SER A 360 -16.80 1.52 10.55
C SER A 360 -16.20 2.70 9.79
N ILE A 361 -15.49 3.59 10.50
CA ILE A 361 -14.86 4.77 9.89
C ILE A 361 -13.76 4.35 8.91
N ILE A 362 -12.88 3.43 9.33
CA ILE A 362 -11.75 2.98 8.49
C ILE A 362 -12.29 2.24 7.25
N MET A 363 -13.26 1.33 7.41
CA MET A 363 -13.82 0.59 6.27
C MET A 363 -14.54 1.53 5.29
N PHE A 364 -15.26 2.54 5.80
CA PHE A 364 -15.86 3.59 4.96
C PHE A 364 -14.77 4.36 4.19
N SER A 365 -13.71 4.76 4.89
CA SER A 365 -12.58 5.46 4.29
C SER A 365 -11.90 4.61 3.22
N VAL A 366 -11.65 3.32 3.51
CA VAL A 366 -11.04 2.40 2.55
C VAL A 366 -11.92 2.29 1.30
N LEU A 367 -13.25 2.14 1.48
CA LEU A 367 -14.19 2.11 0.35
C LEU A 367 -14.00 3.34 -0.56
N ILE A 368 -14.03 4.52 0.04
CA ILE A 368 -13.92 5.77 -0.73
C ILE A 368 -12.53 5.88 -1.40
N TYR A 369 -11.47 5.64 -0.66
CA TYR A 369 -10.10 5.81 -1.16
C TYR A 369 -9.67 4.71 -2.14
N GLU A 370 -10.21 3.50 -2.02
CA GLU A 370 -9.95 2.45 -3.02
C GLU A 370 -10.62 2.78 -4.35
N LEU A 371 -11.78 3.44 -4.32
CA LEU A 371 -12.45 3.88 -5.56
C LEU A 371 -11.83 5.15 -6.15
N LEU A 372 -11.57 6.16 -5.32
CA LEU A 372 -11.09 7.48 -5.78
C LEU A 372 -9.56 7.57 -5.85
N GLY A 373 -8.85 6.78 -5.05
CA GLY A 373 -7.39 6.83 -4.96
C GLY A 373 -6.67 6.60 -6.28
N PRO A 374 -7.02 5.55 -7.03
CA PRO A 374 -6.40 5.35 -8.36
C PRO A 374 -6.62 6.54 -9.30
N VAL A 375 -7.81 7.16 -9.23
CA VAL A 375 -8.12 8.35 -10.03
C VAL A 375 -7.26 9.53 -9.59
N SER A 376 -7.12 9.75 -8.27
CA SER A 376 -6.29 10.85 -7.75
C SER A 376 -4.80 10.64 -8.09
N ALA A 377 -4.31 9.39 -8.02
CA ALA A 377 -2.94 9.06 -8.43
C ALA A 377 -2.72 9.36 -9.92
N LYS A 378 -3.67 8.98 -10.78
CA LYS A 378 -3.61 9.31 -12.20
C LYS A 378 -3.55 10.82 -12.43
N VAL A 379 -4.41 11.58 -11.74
CA VAL A 379 -4.45 13.05 -11.87
C VAL A 379 -3.11 13.65 -11.44
N ALA A 380 -2.52 13.16 -10.34
CA ALA A 380 -1.22 13.63 -9.87
C ALA A 380 -0.12 13.42 -10.94
N ILE A 381 -0.05 12.22 -11.51
CA ILE A 381 0.94 11.85 -12.53
C ILE A 381 0.73 12.68 -13.80
N GLN A 382 -0.52 12.88 -14.20
CA GLN A 382 -0.88 13.68 -15.37
C GLN A 382 -0.49 15.14 -15.19
N ARG A 383 -0.79 15.74 -14.04
CA ARG A 383 -0.43 17.13 -13.70
C ARG A 383 1.09 17.32 -13.65
N ALA A 384 1.81 16.29 -13.25
CA ALA A 384 3.28 16.31 -13.22
C ALA A 384 3.90 16.15 -14.62
N GLY A 385 3.10 15.82 -15.64
CA GLY A 385 3.59 15.59 -17.01
C GLY A 385 4.35 14.28 -17.17
N GLU A 386 4.09 13.29 -16.31
CA GLU A 386 4.88 12.05 -16.24
C GLU A 386 4.20 10.85 -16.90
N ILE A 387 3.00 11.03 -17.49
CA ILE A 387 2.34 9.98 -18.27
C ILE A 387 3.19 9.68 -19.52
N ASN A 388 3.42 8.40 -19.78
CA ASN A 388 4.29 7.89 -20.84
C ASN A 388 5.74 8.39 -20.74
N GLY A 389 6.17 8.79 -19.55
CA GLY A 389 7.53 9.28 -19.31
C GLY A 389 8.61 8.24 -19.64
N LYS A 390 8.29 6.96 -19.52
CA LYS A 390 9.22 5.87 -19.91
C LYS A 390 9.48 5.84 -21.40
N ASP A 391 8.49 6.16 -22.20
CA ASP A 391 8.62 6.18 -23.67
C ASP A 391 9.39 7.40 -24.12
N LYS A 392 9.09 8.57 -23.57
CA LYS A 392 9.82 9.83 -23.81
C LYS A 392 11.31 9.65 -23.52
N LYS A 393 11.64 9.03 -22.37
CA LYS A 393 13.02 8.77 -21.99
C LYS A 393 13.74 7.87 -22.99
N LYS A 394 13.07 6.86 -23.54
CA LYS A 394 13.64 5.98 -24.57
C LYS A 394 13.91 6.74 -25.87
N GLU A 395 13.01 7.62 -26.27
CA GLU A 395 13.16 8.46 -27.47
C GLU A 395 14.34 9.43 -27.32
N ASP A 396 14.47 10.06 -26.16
CA ASP A 396 15.58 10.98 -25.85
C ASP A 396 16.94 10.26 -25.96
N ILE A 397 17.04 9.04 -25.40
CA ILE A 397 18.26 8.23 -25.46
C ILE A 397 18.57 7.87 -26.91
N LYS A 398 17.56 7.48 -27.69
CA LYS A 398 17.74 7.08 -29.08
C LYS A 398 18.28 8.28 -29.92
N VAL A 399 17.68 9.43 -29.74
CA VAL A 399 18.08 10.66 -30.43
C VAL A 399 19.53 11.05 -30.05
N SER A 400 19.90 10.92 -28.78
CA SER A 400 21.25 11.24 -28.32
C SER A 400 22.30 10.29 -28.94
N VAL A 401 22.01 9.01 -29.01
CA VAL A 401 22.89 8.01 -29.61
C VAL A 401 23.02 8.26 -31.12
N GLU A 402 21.93 8.52 -31.80
CA GLU A 402 21.95 8.82 -33.24
C GLU A 402 22.72 10.11 -33.56
N GLY A 403 22.61 11.12 -32.67
CA GLY A 403 23.36 12.37 -32.77
C GLY A 403 24.85 12.19 -32.56
N GLU A 404 25.25 11.29 -31.66
CA GLU A 404 26.69 10.98 -31.41
C GLU A 404 27.29 10.16 -32.55
N VAL A 405 26.50 9.33 -33.25
CA VAL A 405 26.98 8.53 -34.38
C VAL A 405 27.08 9.38 -35.67
N ALA A 406 26.33 10.51 -35.73
CA ALA A 406 26.33 11.39 -36.90
C ALA A 406 27.44 12.45 -36.87
N ASN A 407 28.20 12.62 -35.78
CA ASN A 407 29.36 13.53 -35.63
C ASN A 407 30.64 12.70 -35.60
#